data_86201df68d9b02995d35eb49e5e2f4eb
#
_entry.id   86201df68d9b02995d35eb49e5e2f4eb
#
_cell.length_a   1.000
_cell.length_b   1.000
_cell.length_c   1.000
_cell.angle_alpha   90.00
_cell.angle_beta   90.00
_cell.angle_gamma   90.00
#
_symmetry.space_group_name_H-M   'P 1'
#
loop_
_entity.id
_entity.type
_entity.pdbx_description
1 polymer ?
#
loop_
_entity_poly.entity_id
_entity_poly.type
_entity_poly.pdbx_seq_one_letter_code
_entity_poly.pdbx_strand_id
1 'polypeptide(L)'
;LSEGEMDELKRWRDERAEHEELFRNVVSMERLESGIRRFVKTPEQQELEWNRILSRTVRKKRSSRKMLWMRYAALFILPLLVGGIVYLSWDSTREVKSEKTSSRIVPGASMAELVLPDGTKVMLDREMNRALEEGVRNSGDTLNYTEVVSGGLQDSCEIYHTLRVPRGGEYTLVLADGTTVYLNAESELRFPKQFRGKKRKVYLTGEGYFDVQHNEKQPFIVEAQQVEVRVLGTSFGVRAYTKEE
;
A
#
# COMPACT_ATOMS: atom_id res chain seq x y z
N LEU A 1 -14.87 22.85 11.01
CA LEU A 1 -15.07 23.98 10.12
C LEU A 1 -14.58 25.24 10.82
N SER A 2 -13.76 26.05 10.16
CA SER A 2 -13.35 27.37 10.66
C SER A 2 -14.52 28.37 10.63
N GLU A 3 -14.41 29.49 11.40
CA GLU A 3 -15.48 30.51 11.41
C GLU A 3 -15.79 31.03 10.00
N GLY A 4 -14.77 31.19 9.15
CA GLY A 4 -14.95 31.62 7.75
C GLY A 4 -15.74 30.62 6.89
N GLU A 5 -15.46 29.33 7.04
CA GLU A 5 -16.18 28.26 6.32
C GLU A 5 -17.65 28.12 6.77
N MET A 6 -17.92 28.42 8.04
CA MET A 6 -19.29 28.44 8.56
C MET A 6 -20.10 29.60 7.99
N ASP A 7 -19.49 30.75 7.75
CA ASP A 7 -20.17 31.91 7.17
C ASP A 7 -20.38 31.75 5.65
N GLU A 8 -19.44 31.09 4.95
CA GLU A 8 -19.64 30.71 3.55
C GLU A 8 -20.76 29.68 3.39
N LEU A 9 -20.81 28.68 4.28
CA LEU A 9 -21.87 27.67 4.27
C LEU A 9 -23.26 28.27 4.54
N LYS A 10 -23.35 29.22 5.48
CA LYS A 10 -24.57 29.94 5.73
C LYS A 10 -25.04 30.76 4.52
N ARG A 11 -24.11 31.49 3.89
CA ARG A 11 -24.39 32.31 2.70
C ARG A 11 -24.85 31.44 1.53
N TRP A 12 -24.16 30.32 1.27
CA TRP A 12 -24.57 29.38 0.24
C TRP A 12 -25.97 28.78 0.49
N ARG A 13 -26.28 28.45 1.74
CA ARG A 13 -27.59 27.92 2.13
C ARG A 13 -28.72 28.91 1.89
N ASP A 14 -28.49 30.18 2.23
CA ASP A 14 -29.51 31.24 2.15
C ASP A 14 -29.68 31.77 0.71
N GLU A 15 -28.81 31.42 -0.24
CA GLU A 15 -28.83 31.90 -1.63
C GLU A 15 -29.97 31.30 -2.46
N ARG A 16 -30.36 30.02 -2.18
CA ARG A 16 -31.49 29.36 -2.88
C ARG A 16 -32.18 28.37 -1.95
N ALA A 17 -33.51 28.30 -2.07
CA ALA A 17 -34.34 27.36 -1.30
C ALA A 17 -33.94 25.87 -1.53
N GLU A 18 -33.43 25.53 -2.72
CA GLU A 18 -32.94 24.19 -3.06
C GLU A 18 -31.69 23.81 -2.26
N HIS A 19 -30.87 24.79 -1.87
CA HIS A 19 -29.65 24.55 -1.07
C HIS A 19 -30.02 24.21 0.38
N GLU A 20 -31.04 24.82 0.95
CA GLU A 20 -31.55 24.48 2.28
C GLU A 20 -32.11 23.05 2.31
N GLU A 21 -32.82 22.64 1.27
CA GLU A 21 -33.36 21.28 1.14
C GLU A 21 -32.29 20.25 0.98
N LEU A 22 -31.24 20.51 0.16
CA LEU A 22 -30.05 19.69 0.02
C LEU A 22 -29.30 19.57 1.35
N PHE A 23 -29.06 20.65 2.04
CA PHE A 23 -28.39 20.66 3.34
C PHE A 23 -29.13 19.82 4.38
N ARG A 24 -30.48 20.00 4.48
CA ARG A 24 -31.34 19.23 5.38
C ARG A 24 -31.34 17.74 5.03
N ASN A 25 -31.30 17.38 3.75
CA ASN A 25 -31.25 16.01 3.29
C ASN A 25 -29.91 15.34 3.56
N VAL A 26 -28.79 16.06 3.50
CA VAL A 26 -27.43 15.54 3.75
C VAL A 26 -27.15 15.43 5.25
N VAL A 27 -27.62 16.41 6.06
CA VAL A 27 -27.32 16.51 7.51
C VAL A 27 -28.39 15.82 8.37
N SER A 28 -29.48 15.26 7.77
CA SER A 28 -30.48 14.57 8.58
C SER A 28 -29.85 13.38 9.33
N MET A 29 -29.92 13.45 10.68
CA MET A 29 -29.37 12.41 11.59
C MET A 29 -29.96 11.02 11.31
N GLU A 30 -31.21 10.93 10.86
CA GLU A 30 -31.87 9.68 10.48
C GLU A 30 -31.19 8.95 9.32
N ARG A 31 -30.67 9.68 8.31
CA ARG A 31 -29.91 9.07 7.21
C ARG A 31 -28.51 8.63 7.63
N LEU A 32 -27.84 9.41 8.49
CA LEU A 32 -26.57 9.05 9.07
C LEU A 32 -26.68 7.81 9.96
N GLU A 33 -27.69 7.75 10.84
CA GLU A 33 -27.94 6.56 11.67
C GLU A 33 -28.31 5.32 10.85
N SER A 34 -29.15 5.47 9.82
CA SER A 34 -29.52 4.36 8.94
C SER A 34 -28.35 3.85 8.09
N GLY A 35 -27.46 4.74 7.68
CA GLY A 35 -26.21 4.41 7.00
C GLY A 35 -25.26 3.65 7.91
N ILE A 36 -25.02 4.14 9.12
CA ILE A 36 -24.13 3.51 10.11
C ILE A 36 -24.69 2.17 10.58
N ARG A 37 -25.98 2.04 10.84
CA ARG A 37 -26.62 0.76 11.22
C ARG A 37 -26.49 -0.32 10.15
N ARG A 38 -26.36 0.04 8.89
CA ARG A 38 -26.20 -0.91 7.78
C ARG A 38 -24.77 -1.48 7.71
N PHE A 39 -23.79 -0.77 8.24
CA PHE A 39 -22.38 -1.19 8.25
C PHE A 39 -21.93 -1.81 9.57
N VAL A 40 -22.54 -1.46 10.70
CA VAL A 40 -22.22 -2.03 12.01
C VAL A 40 -23.10 -3.25 12.25
N LYS A 41 -22.65 -4.41 11.82
CA LYS A 41 -23.26 -5.69 12.23
C LYS A 41 -23.02 -5.89 13.71
N THR A 42 -24.10 -6.17 14.47
CA THR A 42 -23.98 -6.49 15.89
C THR A 42 -23.20 -7.78 16.08
N PRO A 43 -22.44 -7.95 17.18
CA PRO A 43 -21.66 -9.17 17.47
C PRO A 43 -22.51 -10.45 17.39
N GLU A 44 -23.77 -10.40 17.81
CA GLU A 44 -24.72 -11.51 17.73
C GLU A 44 -25.05 -11.94 16.30
N GLN A 45 -25.16 -11.00 15.37
CA GLN A 45 -25.40 -11.30 13.96
C GLN A 45 -24.18 -11.92 13.28
N GLN A 46 -22.97 -11.55 13.70
CA GLN A 46 -21.73 -12.18 13.24
C GLN A 46 -21.61 -13.62 13.73
N GLU A 47 -21.95 -13.91 14.98
CA GLU A 47 -21.92 -15.27 15.51
C GLU A 47 -22.96 -16.19 14.84
N LEU A 48 -24.14 -15.70 14.53
CA LEU A 48 -25.17 -16.46 13.84
C LEU A 48 -24.77 -16.84 12.40
N GLU A 49 -24.14 -15.90 11.67
CA GLU A 49 -23.61 -16.20 10.33
C GLU A 49 -22.44 -17.18 10.40
N TRP A 50 -21.55 -17.05 11.38
CA TRP A 50 -20.41 -17.93 11.60
C TRP A 50 -20.83 -19.37 11.92
N ASN A 51 -21.79 -19.53 12.80
CA ASN A 51 -22.35 -20.84 13.15
C ASN A 51 -23.09 -21.49 11.95
N ARG A 52 -23.70 -20.71 11.05
CA ARG A 52 -24.33 -21.22 9.84
C ARG A 52 -23.32 -21.71 8.81
N ILE A 53 -22.15 -21.10 8.73
CA ILE A 53 -21.03 -21.52 7.89
C ILE A 53 -20.40 -22.80 8.44
N LEU A 54 -20.15 -22.88 9.73
CA LEU A 54 -19.59 -24.06 10.38
C LEU A 54 -20.50 -25.28 10.29
N SER A 55 -21.83 -25.13 10.35
CA SER A 55 -22.79 -26.24 10.26
C SER A 55 -22.86 -26.87 8.85
N ARG A 56 -22.44 -26.17 7.80
CA ARG A 56 -22.42 -26.70 6.41
C ARG A 56 -21.17 -27.52 6.10
N THR A 57 -20.10 -27.41 6.89
CA THR A 57 -18.83 -28.10 6.63
C THR A 57 -18.67 -29.44 7.34
N VAL A 58 -19.57 -29.78 8.28
CA VAL A 58 -19.47 -31.02 9.06
C VAL A 58 -20.70 -31.91 8.85
N ARG A 59 -20.78 -32.62 7.71
CA ARG A 59 -21.49 -33.90 7.62
C ARG A 59 -21.16 -34.67 6.36
N LYS A 60 -20.25 -35.63 6.46
CA LYS A 60 -20.28 -36.82 5.60
C LYS A 60 -20.02 -38.06 6.44
N LYS A 61 -21.11 -38.70 6.82
CA LYS A 61 -21.16 -39.96 7.54
C LYS A 61 -20.74 -41.10 6.62
N ARG A 62 -19.71 -41.81 6.99
CA ARG A 62 -19.11 -42.90 6.22
C ARG A 62 -19.85 -44.23 6.52
N SER A 63 -20.46 -44.82 5.51
CA SER A 63 -21.08 -46.16 5.56
C SER A 63 -20.02 -47.26 5.45
N SER A 64 -20.04 -48.15 6.43
CA SER A 64 -19.16 -49.32 6.55
C SER A 64 -19.71 -50.52 5.77
N ARG A 65 -19.20 -50.78 4.56
CA ARG A 65 -19.32 -52.08 3.86
C ARG A 65 -18.16 -52.27 2.90
N LYS A 66 -16.95 -52.56 3.40
CA LYS A 66 -15.81 -53.00 2.55
C LYS A 66 -14.74 -53.73 3.37
N MET A 67 -15.15 -54.71 4.18
CA MET A 67 -14.19 -55.48 4.99
C MET A 67 -13.79 -56.84 4.43
N LEU A 68 -14.19 -57.15 3.21
CA LEU A 68 -13.93 -58.50 2.60
C LEU A 68 -12.89 -58.46 1.47
N TRP A 69 -12.50 -57.30 0.96
CA TRP A 69 -11.53 -57.16 -0.13
C TRP A 69 -10.08 -56.93 0.33
N MET A 70 -9.86 -56.83 1.61
CA MET A 70 -8.53 -56.51 2.18
C MET A 70 -7.53 -57.68 2.24
N ARG A 71 -7.95 -58.94 1.96
CA ARG A 71 -7.02 -60.09 2.08
C ARG A 71 -6.13 -60.31 0.84
N TYR A 72 -6.46 -59.73 -0.30
CA TYR A 72 -5.65 -59.83 -1.52
C TYR A 72 -4.95 -58.51 -1.90
N ALA A 73 -5.22 -57.45 -1.19
CA ALA A 73 -4.64 -56.12 -1.47
C ALA A 73 -3.12 -56.08 -1.18
N ALA A 74 -2.64 -56.88 -0.23
CA ALA A 74 -1.22 -56.88 0.17
C ALA A 74 -0.27 -57.30 -0.97
N LEU A 75 -0.72 -58.18 -1.88
CA LEU A 75 0.10 -58.71 -2.96
C LEU A 75 0.30 -57.71 -4.10
N PHE A 76 -0.58 -56.70 -4.21
CA PHE A 76 -0.47 -55.61 -5.21
C PHE A 76 0.07 -54.30 -4.61
N ILE A 77 -0.08 -54.09 -3.29
CA ILE A 77 0.35 -52.87 -2.64
C ILE A 77 1.89 -52.83 -2.48
N LEU A 78 2.53 -53.99 -2.22
CA LEU A 78 3.96 -54.06 -1.97
C LEU A 78 4.81 -53.67 -3.20
N PRO A 79 4.58 -54.19 -4.44
CA PRO A 79 5.29 -53.75 -5.63
C PRO A 79 4.94 -52.33 -6.03
N LEU A 80 3.71 -51.86 -5.75
CA LEU A 80 3.31 -50.47 -6.03
C LEU A 80 3.99 -49.47 -5.04
N LEU A 81 4.17 -49.85 -3.78
CA LEU A 81 4.91 -49.09 -2.78
C LEU A 81 6.42 -49.01 -3.14
N VAL A 82 7.01 -50.15 -3.52
CA VAL A 82 8.45 -50.17 -3.91
C VAL A 82 8.65 -49.38 -5.21
N GLY A 83 7.79 -49.57 -6.21
CA GLY A 83 7.82 -48.81 -7.46
C GLY A 83 7.58 -47.31 -7.24
N GLY A 84 6.66 -46.97 -6.35
CA GLY A 84 6.39 -45.59 -5.96
C GLY A 84 7.57 -44.92 -5.23
N ILE A 85 8.22 -45.67 -4.33
CA ILE A 85 9.42 -45.16 -3.62
C ILE A 85 10.58 -44.95 -4.60
N VAL A 86 10.80 -45.86 -5.54
CA VAL A 86 11.83 -45.72 -6.57
C VAL A 86 11.49 -44.60 -7.52
N TYR A 87 10.25 -44.42 -7.92
CA TYR A 87 9.80 -43.31 -8.76
C TYR A 87 9.94 -41.95 -8.05
N LEU A 88 9.57 -41.88 -6.80
CA LEU A 88 9.73 -40.66 -5.98
C LEU A 88 11.20 -40.36 -5.67
N SER A 89 12.07 -41.38 -5.57
CA SER A 89 13.51 -41.19 -5.37
C SER A 89 14.24 -40.77 -6.65
N TRP A 90 13.70 -41.06 -7.84
CA TRP A 90 14.33 -40.69 -9.10
C TRP A 90 14.07 -39.22 -9.49
N ASP A 91 13.01 -38.64 -8.98
CA ASP A 91 12.65 -37.23 -9.26
C ASP A 91 13.22 -36.23 -8.25
N SER A 92 14.05 -36.70 -7.29
CA SER A 92 14.64 -35.87 -6.23
C SER A 92 15.78 -34.95 -6.69
N THR A 93 16.01 -34.81 -8.01
CA THR A 93 17.07 -33.91 -8.52
C THR A 93 16.54 -32.66 -9.22
N ARG A 94 15.24 -32.38 -9.14
CA ARG A 94 14.66 -31.14 -9.65
C ARG A 94 13.59 -30.55 -8.71
N GLU A 95 13.83 -30.54 -7.42
CA GLU A 95 13.11 -29.62 -6.59
C GLU A 95 13.75 -28.22 -6.74
N VAL A 96 13.31 -27.48 -7.75
CA VAL A 96 13.07 -26.07 -7.54
C VAL A 96 12.01 -26.02 -6.44
N LYS A 97 12.48 -25.84 -5.24
CA LYS A 97 11.68 -25.65 -4.05
C LYS A 97 10.83 -24.38 -4.27
N SER A 98 9.73 -24.55 -4.98
CA SER A 98 8.64 -23.58 -4.95
C SER A 98 8.09 -23.66 -3.52
N GLU A 99 8.70 -22.92 -2.64
CA GLU A 99 8.04 -22.59 -1.38
C GLU A 99 6.70 -21.96 -1.75
N LYS A 100 5.65 -22.77 -1.71
CA LYS A 100 4.33 -22.23 -1.47
C LYS A 100 4.38 -21.61 -0.08
N THR A 101 4.98 -20.43 -0.02
CA THR A 101 4.81 -19.54 1.09
C THR A 101 3.30 -19.35 1.19
N SER A 102 2.66 -20.06 2.11
CA SER A 102 1.34 -19.68 2.56
C SER A 102 1.49 -18.20 2.89
N SER A 103 0.93 -17.35 2.05
CA SER A 103 0.95 -15.91 2.28
C SER A 103 0.14 -15.68 3.55
N ARG A 104 0.83 -15.81 4.67
CA ARG A 104 0.36 -15.25 5.93
C ARG A 104 0.20 -13.77 5.58
N ILE A 105 -1.02 -13.27 5.58
CA ILE A 105 -1.29 -11.85 5.40
C ILE A 105 -0.58 -11.19 6.59
N VAL A 106 0.63 -10.73 6.35
CA VAL A 106 1.39 -9.92 7.29
C VAL A 106 0.89 -8.50 7.08
N PRO A 107 0.53 -7.77 8.13
CA PRO A 107 0.25 -6.35 8.01
C PRO A 107 1.40 -5.67 7.27
N GLY A 108 1.11 -4.62 6.49
CA GLY A 108 2.11 -3.87 5.74
C GLY A 108 3.32 -3.57 6.62
N ALA A 109 4.49 -3.91 6.14
CA ALA A 109 5.73 -3.65 6.86
C ALA A 109 6.36 -2.37 6.32
N SER A 110 6.88 -1.53 7.22
CA SER A 110 7.62 -0.33 6.81
C SER A 110 8.96 -0.79 6.22
N MET A 111 8.98 -0.95 4.89
CA MET A 111 10.18 -1.35 4.14
C MET A 111 10.22 -0.64 2.79
N ALA A 112 11.39 -0.17 2.42
CA ALA A 112 11.65 0.43 1.13
C ALA A 112 13.11 0.20 0.69
N GLU A 113 13.39 0.41 -0.59
CA GLU A 113 14.73 0.41 -1.18
C GLU A 113 15.02 1.83 -1.70
N LEU A 114 16.04 2.48 -1.17
CA LEU A 114 16.55 3.72 -1.72
C LEU A 114 17.64 3.43 -2.74
N VAL A 115 17.43 3.89 -3.97
CA VAL A 115 18.42 3.78 -5.06
C VAL A 115 19.08 5.15 -5.24
N LEU A 116 20.38 5.19 -5.05
CA LEU A 116 21.20 6.39 -5.21
C LEU A 116 21.60 6.61 -6.68
N PRO A 117 22.09 7.78 -7.06
CA PRO A 117 22.46 8.11 -8.45
C PRO A 117 23.57 7.21 -9.03
N ASP A 118 24.43 6.67 -8.20
CA ASP A 118 25.50 5.74 -8.54
C ASP A 118 25.01 4.29 -8.74
N GLY A 119 23.70 4.05 -8.55
CA GLY A 119 23.08 2.74 -8.59
C GLY A 119 23.19 1.95 -7.28
N THR A 120 23.80 2.50 -6.25
CA THR A 120 23.83 1.88 -4.92
C THR A 120 22.41 1.75 -4.35
N LYS A 121 22.11 0.57 -3.82
CA LYS A 121 20.82 0.24 -3.23
C LYS A 121 20.94 0.12 -1.73
N VAL A 122 20.12 0.86 -1.01
CA VAL A 122 20.06 0.84 0.45
C VAL A 122 18.70 0.35 0.88
N MET A 123 18.65 -0.80 1.53
CA MET A 123 17.39 -1.29 2.13
C MET A 123 17.07 -0.48 3.37
N LEU A 124 15.84 0.02 3.43
CA LEU A 124 15.31 0.79 4.53
C LEU A 124 14.28 -0.08 5.25
N ASP A 125 14.46 -0.23 6.54
CA ASP A 125 13.52 -0.91 7.42
C ASP A 125 13.25 -0.09 8.67
N ARG A 126 12.27 -0.51 9.45
CA ARG A 126 11.84 0.18 10.66
C ARG A 126 12.91 0.24 11.75
N GLU A 127 13.87 -0.68 11.74
CA GLU A 127 14.93 -0.75 12.75
C GLU A 127 16.13 0.13 12.37
N MET A 128 16.25 0.49 11.09
CA MET A 128 17.32 1.33 10.59
C MET A 128 17.11 2.79 11.00
N ASN A 129 17.90 3.25 11.96
CA ASN A 129 17.88 4.65 12.42
C ASN A 129 19.27 5.25 12.26
N ARG A 130 19.59 5.74 11.05
CA ARG A 130 20.91 6.31 10.75
C ARG A 130 20.88 7.36 9.66
N ALA A 131 21.93 8.19 9.63
CA ALA A 131 22.24 9.03 8.49
C ALA A 131 22.75 8.16 7.34
N LEU A 132 22.22 8.34 6.13
CA LEU A 132 22.62 7.62 4.91
C LEU A 132 23.62 8.43 4.10
N GLU A 133 23.37 9.72 3.99
CA GLU A 133 24.21 10.71 3.33
C GLU A 133 24.14 12.03 4.09
N GLU A 134 24.95 13.03 3.69
CA GLU A 134 24.86 14.39 4.23
C GLU A 134 23.47 14.98 4.01
N GLY A 135 22.78 15.25 5.12
CA GLY A 135 21.43 15.79 5.15
C GLY A 135 20.31 14.77 4.87
N VAL A 136 20.61 13.47 4.70
CA VAL A 136 19.62 12.41 4.49
C VAL A 136 19.61 11.46 5.66
N ARG A 137 18.46 11.37 6.33
CA ARG A 137 18.31 10.59 7.56
C ARG A 137 17.15 9.62 7.45
N ASN A 138 17.38 8.37 7.81
CA ASN A 138 16.32 7.40 8.03
C ASN A 138 15.96 7.32 9.52
N SER A 139 14.68 7.40 9.84
CA SER A 139 14.16 7.30 11.20
C SER A 139 12.91 6.41 11.21
N GLY A 140 13.11 5.13 11.47
CA GLY A 140 12.03 4.14 11.48
C GLY A 140 11.41 3.95 10.09
N ASP A 141 10.17 4.40 9.93
CA ASP A 141 9.38 4.32 8.69
C ASP A 141 9.45 5.58 7.82
N THR A 142 10.35 6.51 8.17
CA THR A 142 10.43 7.82 7.52
C THR A 142 11.84 8.13 7.04
N LEU A 143 11.96 8.41 5.74
CA LEU A 143 13.18 8.94 5.12
C LEU A 143 13.08 10.46 5.00
N ASN A 144 14.03 11.20 5.58
CA ASN A 144 13.98 12.65 5.70
C ASN A 144 15.12 13.32 4.93
N TYR A 145 14.78 14.31 4.10
CA TYR A 145 15.68 15.13 3.29
C TYR A 145 15.70 16.61 3.70
N THR A 146 15.01 17.01 4.75
CA THR A 146 14.92 18.43 5.14
C THR A 146 16.25 19.02 5.60
N GLU A 147 17.20 18.20 6.04
CA GLU A 147 18.52 18.64 6.48
C GLU A 147 19.54 18.73 5.32
N VAL A 148 19.12 18.50 4.08
CA VAL A 148 20.00 18.64 2.92
C VAL A 148 20.38 20.11 2.73
N VAL A 149 21.61 20.44 3.09
CA VAL A 149 22.15 21.80 2.95
C VAL A 149 22.32 22.10 1.46
N SER A 150 21.89 23.29 1.04
CA SER A 150 22.16 23.81 -0.30
C SER A 150 23.66 23.96 -0.48
N GLY A 151 24.32 22.91 -0.95
CA GLY A 151 25.74 22.94 -1.33
C GLY A 151 25.96 24.00 -2.40
N GLY A 152 27.08 24.67 -2.30
CA GLY A 152 27.44 25.85 -3.05
C GLY A 152 27.23 25.76 -4.55
N LEU A 153 27.32 26.91 -5.20
CA LEU A 153 27.04 27.28 -6.58
C LEU A 153 27.62 26.40 -7.74
N GLN A 154 28.16 25.23 -7.47
CA GLN A 154 29.00 24.50 -8.44
C GLN A 154 28.39 23.25 -9.08
N ASP A 155 27.28 22.70 -8.55
CA ASP A 155 26.62 21.57 -9.19
C ASP A 155 25.38 22.01 -9.95
N SER A 156 25.54 22.20 -11.26
CA SER A 156 24.46 22.57 -12.20
C SER A 156 23.49 21.43 -12.51
N CYS A 157 23.74 20.22 -12.01
CA CYS A 157 22.92 19.04 -12.29
C CYS A 157 22.03 18.69 -11.10
N GLU A 158 20.75 18.43 -11.37
CA GLU A 158 19.85 17.85 -10.39
C GLU A 158 20.21 16.38 -10.16
N ILE A 159 20.49 16.05 -8.90
CA ILE A 159 20.80 14.67 -8.46
C ILE A 159 19.47 14.02 -8.08
N TYR A 160 19.09 12.95 -8.77
CA TYR A 160 17.87 12.22 -8.51
C TYR A 160 18.11 10.95 -7.68
N HIS A 161 17.26 10.74 -6.70
CA HIS A 161 17.14 9.51 -5.93
C HIS A 161 15.84 8.82 -6.31
N THR A 162 15.76 7.50 -6.09
CA THR A 162 14.57 6.72 -6.33
C THR A 162 14.24 5.91 -5.09
N LEU A 163 13.04 6.10 -4.54
CA LEU A 163 12.52 5.31 -3.43
C LEU A 163 11.54 4.28 -3.99
N ARG A 164 11.78 3.00 -3.75
CA ARG A 164 10.96 1.87 -4.16
C ARG A 164 10.36 1.20 -2.95
N VAL A 165 9.06 1.01 -2.98
CA VAL A 165 8.32 0.29 -1.95
C VAL A 165 7.92 -1.08 -2.51
N PRO A 166 8.42 -2.19 -1.96
CA PRO A 166 8.09 -3.53 -2.45
C PRO A 166 6.65 -3.90 -2.12
N ARG A 167 6.23 -5.05 -2.63
CA ARG A 167 4.91 -5.62 -2.35
C ARG A 167 4.71 -5.85 -0.85
N GLY A 168 3.57 -5.36 -0.33
CA GLY A 168 3.24 -5.43 1.10
C GLY A 168 4.00 -4.43 1.97
N GLY A 169 4.78 -3.52 1.36
CA GLY A 169 5.45 -2.42 2.04
C GLY A 169 4.62 -1.14 2.04
N GLU A 170 4.97 -0.24 2.93
CA GLU A 170 4.56 1.16 2.95
C GLU A 170 5.71 2.00 3.49
N TYR A 171 5.86 3.23 3.01
CA TYR A 171 6.96 4.08 3.46
C TYR A 171 6.63 5.56 3.36
N THR A 172 7.19 6.34 4.30
CA THR A 172 7.03 7.79 4.35
C THR A 172 8.33 8.47 3.88
N LEU A 173 8.20 9.49 3.05
CA LEU A 173 9.30 10.32 2.58
C LEU A 173 9.01 11.78 2.87
N VAL A 174 9.94 12.46 3.52
CA VAL A 174 9.91 13.92 3.68
C VAL A 174 10.95 14.50 2.74
N LEU A 175 10.48 15.24 1.74
CA LEU A 175 11.31 15.90 0.72
C LEU A 175 12.03 17.14 1.28
N ALA A 176 13.02 17.63 0.56
CA ALA A 176 13.84 18.78 0.97
C ALA A 176 13.05 20.09 1.14
N ASP A 177 11.88 20.21 0.53
CA ASP A 177 10.96 21.35 0.68
C ASP A 177 9.99 21.21 1.86
N GLY A 178 10.04 20.09 2.60
CA GLY A 178 9.13 19.77 3.70
C GLY A 178 7.84 19.06 3.25
N THR A 179 7.65 18.81 1.94
CA THR A 179 6.53 18.00 1.44
C THR A 179 6.66 16.58 1.96
N THR A 180 5.56 16.05 2.51
CA THR A 180 5.49 14.66 2.98
C THR A 180 4.78 13.79 1.95
N VAL A 181 5.38 12.64 1.63
CA VAL A 181 4.86 11.66 0.67
C VAL A 181 4.70 10.32 1.36
N TYR A 182 3.51 9.76 1.31
CA TYR A 182 3.21 8.41 1.79
C TYR A 182 3.08 7.50 0.57
N LEU A 183 4.02 6.57 0.43
CA LEU A 183 4.04 5.61 -0.67
C LEU A 183 3.42 4.29 -0.24
N ASN A 184 2.53 3.79 -1.08
CA ASN A 184 1.91 2.48 -0.90
C ASN A 184 2.74 1.36 -1.56
N ALA A 185 2.34 0.11 -1.34
CA ALA A 185 3.00 -1.08 -1.92
C ALA A 185 3.15 -0.99 -3.45
N GLU A 186 4.22 -1.58 -3.98
CA GLU A 186 4.52 -1.63 -5.42
C GLU A 186 4.62 -0.24 -6.06
N SER A 187 5.12 0.74 -5.30
CA SER A 187 5.26 2.11 -5.76
C SER A 187 6.72 2.54 -5.85
N GLU A 188 6.99 3.39 -6.81
CA GLU A 188 8.31 3.98 -7.04
C GLU A 188 8.15 5.50 -7.17
N LEU A 189 8.94 6.25 -6.40
CA LEU A 189 9.04 7.70 -6.51
C LEU A 189 10.48 8.08 -6.85
N ARG A 190 10.65 8.75 -7.98
CA ARG A 190 11.91 9.37 -8.38
C ARG A 190 11.82 10.87 -8.12
N PHE A 191 12.74 11.41 -7.34
CA PHE A 191 12.72 12.79 -6.89
C PHE A 191 14.14 13.36 -6.81
N PRO A 192 14.33 14.67 -6.98
CA PRO A 192 15.62 15.30 -6.80
C PRO A 192 15.98 15.39 -5.31
N LYS A 193 17.25 15.15 -4.96
CA LYS A 193 17.78 15.34 -3.60
C LYS A 193 17.45 16.74 -3.05
N GLN A 194 17.38 17.74 -3.94
CA GLN A 194 17.01 19.11 -3.64
C GLN A 194 16.29 19.72 -4.85
N PHE A 195 15.20 20.46 -4.62
CA PHE A 195 14.51 21.18 -5.67
C PHE A 195 15.26 22.45 -6.07
N ARG A 196 15.62 22.53 -7.32
CA ARG A 196 16.29 23.69 -7.93
C ARG A 196 15.41 24.28 -9.04
N GLY A 197 15.53 25.57 -9.30
CA GLY A 197 14.78 26.22 -10.35
C GLY A 197 13.35 26.65 -9.97
N LYS A 198 12.45 26.73 -10.95
CA LYS A 198 11.12 27.34 -10.82
C LYS A 198 10.00 26.34 -10.49
N LYS A 199 10.30 25.06 -10.38
CA LYS A 199 9.33 23.97 -10.20
C LYS A 199 9.91 22.93 -9.25
N ARG A 200 9.04 22.26 -8.51
CA ARG A 200 9.34 21.09 -7.68
C ARG A 200 8.75 19.87 -8.37
N LYS A 201 9.56 19.09 -9.10
CA LYS A 201 9.06 17.99 -9.94
C LYS A 201 9.51 16.65 -9.41
N VAL A 202 8.57 15.72 -9.32
CA VAL A 202 8.78 14.31 -8.96
C VAL A 202 8.06 13.40 -9.95
N TYR A 203 8.49 12.13 -10.01
CA TYR A 203 7.94 11.12 -10.91
C TYR A 203 7.44 9.94 -10.09
N LEU A 204 6.16 9.57 -10.29
CA LEU A 204 5.50 8.49 -9.55
C LEU A 204 5.09 7.36 -10.50
N THR A 205 5.40 6.14 -10.08
CA THR A 205 4.76 4.91 -10.57
C THR A 205 4.15 4.21 -9.36
N GLY A 206 2.91 3.71 -9.47
CA GLY A 206 2.20 3.13 -8.33
C GLY A 206 1.26 4.12 -7.64
N GLU A 207 1.21 4.12 -6.31
CA GLU A 207 0.28 4.93 -5.52
C GLU A 207 1.00 5.72 -4.43
N GLY A 208 0.71 7.01 -4.35
CA GLY A 208 1.25 7.90 -3.34
C GLY A 208 0.25 8.97 -2.92
N TYR A 209 0.27 9.30 -1.63
CA TYR A 209 -0.43 10.45 -1.07
C TYR A 209 0.59 11.53 -0.75
N PHE A 210 0.34 12.73 -1.22
CA PHE A 210 1.22 13.90 -1.12
C PHE A 210 0.58 14.94 -0.22
N ASP A 211 1.29 15.34 0.81
CA ASP A 211 0.96 16.50 1.65
C ASP A 211 1.97 17.61 1.32
N VAL A 212 1.59 18.46 0.37
CA VAL A 212 2.52 19.38 -0.29
C VAL A 212 2.66 20.68 0.49
N GLN A 213 3.90 20.99 0.85
CA GLN A 213 4.24 22.27 1.46
C GLN A 213 3.88 23.44 0.53
N HIS A 214 3.11 24.41 1.05
CA HIS A 214 2.63 25.55 0.28
C HIS A 214 3.77 26.44 -0.23
N ASN A 215 3.80 26.68 -1.57
CA ASN A 215 4.74 27.61 -2.19
C ASN A 215 4.20 28.10 -3.53
N GLU A 216 3.68 29.31 -3.57
CA GLU A 216 3.12 29.94 -4.78
C GLU A 216 4.16 30.22 -5.87
N LYS A 217 5.43 30.44 -5.46
CA LYS A 217 6.51 30.80 -6.40
C LYS A 217 7.12 29.59 -7.08
N GLN A 218 6.96 28.39 -6.51
CA GLN A 218 7.55 27.16 -7.00
C GLN A 218 6.52 26.01 -6.94
N PRO A 219 5.65 25.88 -7.96
CA PRO A 219 4.62 24.84 -7.99
C PRO A 219 5.22 23.44 -7.89
N PHE A 220 4.51 22.55 -7.19
CA PHE A 220 4.83 21.14 -7.07
C PHE A 220 4.17 20.36 -8.20
N ILE A 221 4.92 19.49 -8.85
CA ILE A 221 4.48 18.74 -10.02
C ILE A 221 4.75 17.26 -9.80
N VAL A 222 3.69 16.46 -9.87
CA VAL A 222 3.79 14.99 -9.93
C VAL A 222 3.53 14.54 -11.35
N GLU A 223 4.54 13.95 -11.97
CA GLU A 223 4.40 13.26 -13.25
C GLU A 223 4.17 11.78 -13.00
N ALA A 224 3.04 11.27 -13.48
CA ALA A 224 2.64 9.89 -13.32
C ALA A 224 2.12 9.34 -14.64
N GLN A 225 2.90 8.48 -15.30
CA GLN A 225 2.64 7.98 -16.64
C GLN A 225 2.46 9.14 -17.67
N GLN A 226 1.23 9.35 -18.15
CA GLN A 226 0.89 10.39 -19.12
C GLN A 226 0.17 11.60 -18.48
N VAL A 227 0.10 11.65 -17.15
CA VAL A 227 -0.61 12.69 -16.41
C VAL A 227 0.39 13.54 -15.63
N GLU A 228 0.24 14.85 -15.70
CA GLU A 228 0.96 15.81 -14.86
C GLU A 228 -0.04 16.48 -13.91
N VAL A 229 0.15 16.31 -12.62
CA VAL A 229 -0.62 16.98 -11.57
C VAL A 229 0.19 18.14 -11.03
N ARG A 230 -0.35 19.35 -11.07
CA ARG A 230 0.32 20.58 -10.60
C ARG A 230 -0.47 21.19 -9.46
N VAL A 231 0.20 21.46 -8.34
CA VAL A 231 -0.38 22.11 -7.16
C VAL A 231 0.55 23.17 -6.60
N LEU A 232 0.03 24.08 -5.78
CA LEU A 232 0.81 25.09 -5.07
C LEU A 232 1.08 24.71 -3.61
N GLY A 233 0.22 23.85 -3.03
CA GLY A 233 0.32 23.43 -1.63
C GLY A 233 -1.04 22.88 -1.19
N THR A 234 -1.29 21.61 -1.48
CA THR A 234 -2.52 20.89 -1.14
C THR A 234 -2.18 19.43 -0.90
N SER A 235 -3.03 18.75 -0.16
CA SER A 235 -2.91 17.32 0.04
C SER A 235 -3.76 16.58 -1.00
N PHE A 236 -3.17 15.57 -1.69
CA PHE A 236 -3.86 14.80 -2.73
C PHE A 236 -3.24 13.42 -2.90
N GLY A 237 -4.04 12.48 -3.42
CA GLY A 237 -3.59 11.14 -3.78
C GLY A 237 -3.48 10.96 -5.28
N VAL A 238 -2.46 10.22 -5.73
CA VAL A 238 -2.26 9.80 -7.12
C VAL A 238 -2.13 8.30 -7.16
N ARG A 239 -2.88 7.66 -8.07
CA ARG A 239 -2.78 6.23 -8.32
C ARG A 239 -2.49 5.98 -9.79
N ALA A 240 -1.31 5.46 -10.09
CA ALA A 240 -0.77 5.28 -11.43
C ALA A 240 0.06 4.00 -11.53
N TYR A 241 -0.56 2.85 -11.23
CA TYR A 241 0.06 1.54 -11.46
C TYR A 241 0.13 1.25 -12.94
N THR A 242 1.26 0.75 -13.41
CA THR A 242 1.38 0.19 -14.75
C THR A 242 0.56 -1.10 -14.79
N LYS A 243 -0.36 -1.25 -15.75
CA LYS A 243 -1.00 -2.54 -15.99
C LYS A 243 0.09 -3.50 -16.47
N GLU A 244 0.33 -4.58 -15.75
CA GLU A 244 1.01 -5.73 -16.32
C GLU A 244 0.10 -6.31 -17.39
N GLU A 245 0.60 -6.38 -18.65
CA GLU A 245 -0.05 -7.08 -19.76
C GLU A 245 0.10 -8.60 -19.60
#